data_353a64fcfb059e29029d1f542a9b5d76
#
_entry.id   353a64fcfb059e29029d1f542a9b5d76
#
_cell.length_a   1.000
_cell.length_b   1.000
_cell.length_c   1.000
_cell.angle_alpha   90.00
_cell.angle_beta   90.00
_cell.angle_gamma   90.00
#
_symmetry.space_group_name_H-M   'P 1'
#
loop_
_entity.id
_entity.type
_entity.pdbx_description
1 polymer ?
#
loop_
_entity_poly.entity_id
_entity_poly.type
_entity_poly.pdbx_seq_one_letter_code
_entity_poly.pdbx_strand_id
1 'polypeptide(L)'
;WYINQYDGKVPYEDMFFEELIPYMEKTYRIRSDKESRAIAGLSMGGYGSFLYSLHHPDMFCACAPLSAAVFDDTVMEARKARSHKDLFNRLFGPGDEHWKQNNVLKILSDWDQNNLPKIRYYIDCGDDDGLLDGNMQVHQIMRQKGIRHEFRVRDGGHSWTYWRTALPEVLKFVSQTFCRS
;
A
#
# COMPACT_ATOMS: atom_id res chain seq x y z
N TRP A 1 3.37 -11.25 3.27
CA TRP A 1 3.41 -9.79 3.36
C TRP A 1 4.49 -9.26 2.41
N TYR A 2 4.34 -8.04 1.95
CA TYR A 2 5.20 -7.38 0.97
C TYR A 2 6.34 -6.62 1.65
N ILE A 3 6.99 -7.23 2.64
CA ILE A 3 8.11 -6.66 3.40
C ILE A 3 9.30 -7.61 3.37
N ASN A 4 10.47 -7.07 3.54
CA ASN A 4 11.62 -7.90 3.92
C ASN A 4 11.36 -8.44 5.32
N GLN A 5 11.46 -9.75 5.50
CA GLN A 5 11.26 -10.35 6.83
C GLN A 5 12.36 -9.92 7.79
N TYR A 6 12.00 -9.73 9.05
CA TYR A 6 12.94 -9.35 10.11
C TYR A 6 14.15 -10.30 10.22
N ASP A 7 13.93 -11.59 10.01
CA ASP A 7 15.00 -12.60 10.06
C ASP A 7 15.86 -12.65 8.78
N GLY A 8 15.60 -11.81 7.81
CA GLY A 8 16.34 -11.69 6.55
C GLY A 8 16.19 -12.86 5.58
N LYS A 9 15.35 -13.88 5.90
CA LYS A 9 15.23 -15.07 5.07
C LYS A 9 14.43 -14.86 3.79
N VAL A 10 13.49 -13.94 3.80
CA VAL A 10 12.64 -13.65 2.66
C VAL A 10 12.59 -12.14 2.43
N PRO A 11 13.42 -11.60 1.54
CA PRO A 11 13.50 -10.18 1.22
C PRO A 11 12.49 -9.83 0.12
N TYR A 12 11.18 -9.83 0.41
CA TYR A 12 10.15 -9.62 -0.61
C TYR A 12 10.19 -8.23 -1.26
N GLU A 13 10.51 -7.20 -0.50
CA GLU A 13 10.62 -5.85 -1.04
C GLU A 13 11.82 -5.74 -1.96
N ASP A 14 12.99 -6.20 -1.53
CA ASP A 14 14.21 -6.19 -2.35
C ASP A 14 14.01 -7.03 -3.62
N MET A 15 13.44 -8.22 -3.52
CA MET A 15 13.12 -9.05 -4.68
C MET A 15 12.20 -8.32 -5.67
N PHE A 16 11.23 -7.55 -5.18
CA PHE A 16 10.32 -6.79 -6.05
C PHE A 16 11.07 -5.68 -6.81
N PHE A 17 11.91 -4.91 -6.12
CA PHE A 17 12.59 -3.75 -6.70
C PHE A 17 13.90 -4.09 -7.42
N GLU A 18 14.64 -5.06 -6.92
CA GLU A 18 15.98 -5.39 -7.45
C GLU A 18 15.95 -6.52 -8.49
N GLU A 19 14.92 -7.37 -8.47
CA GLU A 19 14.82 -8.49 -9.40
C GLU A 19 13.62 -8.39 -10.34
N LEU A 20 12.38 -8.29 -9.79
CA LEU A 20 11.16 -8.38 -10.58
C LEU A 20 11.01 -7.19 -11.53
N ILE A 21 11.08 -5.95 -11.04
CA ILE A 21 10.95 -4.76 -11.89
C ILE A 21 12.02 -4.74 -12.99
N PRO A 22 13.32 -4.87 -12.69
CA PRO A 22 14.36 -4.90 -13.72
C PRO A 22 14.19 -6.05 -14.73
N TYR A 23 13.77 -7.23 -14.27
CA TYR A 23 13.48 -8.35 -15.16
C TYR A 23 12.34 -8.04 -16.14
N MET A 24 11.24 -7.44 -15.64
CA MET A 24 10.09 -7.08 -16.49
C MET A 24 10.46 -6.00 -17.50
N GLU A 25 11.18 -4.97 -17.08
CA GLU A 25 11.64 -3.88 -17.94
C GLU A 25 12.61 -4.34 -19.03
N LYS A 26 13.46 -5.30 -18.71
CA LYS A 26 14.39 -5.92 -19.67
C LYS A 26 13.69 -6.86 -20.65
N THR A 27 12.65 -7.57 -20.17
CA THR A 27 12.01 -8.65 -20.93
C THR A 27 10.92 -8.14 -21.86
N TYR A 28 10.18 -7.14 -21.42
CA TYR A 28 9.00 -6.63 -22.12
C TYR A 28 9.21 -5.19 -22.60
N ARG A 29 8.54 -4.84 -23.69
CA ARG A 29 8.54 -3.47 -24.20
C ARG A 29 7.61 -2.59 -23.37
N ILE A 30 8.08 -2.16 -22.22
CA ILE A 30 7.38 -1.27 -21.28
C ILE A 30 8.21 -0.03 -21.02
N ARG A 31 7.55 1.05 -20.58
CA ARG A 31 8.24 2.27 -20.14
C ARG A 31 8.70 2.09 -18.70
N SER A 32 9.93 2.51 -18.41
CA SER A 32 10.56 2.37 -17.08
C SER A 32 10.61 3.66 -16.26
N ASP A 33 10.07 4.76 -16.83
CA ASP A 33 10.03 6.03 -16.12
C ASP A 33 8.92 6.07 -15.05
N LYS A 34 9.12 6.90 -14.02
CA LYS A 34 8.16 7.11 -12.93
C LYS A 34 6.77 7.48 -13.44
N GLU A 35 6.71 8.36 -14.43
CA GLU A 35 5.48 8.92 -14.98
C GLU A 35 4.62 7.87 -15.68
N SER A 36 5.22 6.76 -16.03
CA SER A 36 4.56 5.62 -16.69
C SER A 36 4.39 4.40 -15.77
N ARG A 37 4.75 4.51 -14.48
CA ARG A 37 4.63 3.42 -13.54
C ARG A 37 3.61 3.74 -12.45
N ALA A 38 2.62 2.85 -12.29
CA ALA A 38 1.65 2.89 -11.22
C ALA A 38 1.68 1.58 -10.43
N ILE A 39 1.26 1.63 -9.17
CA ILE A 39 1.10 0.44 -8.34
C ILE A 39 -0.33 0.36 -7.82
N ALA A 40 -0.89 -0.84 -7.87
CA ALA A 40 -2.23 -1.13 -7.35
C ALA A 40 -2.27 -2.53 -6.74
N GLY A 41 -3.18 -2.74 -5.82
CA GLY A 41 -3.38 -4.04 -5.22
C GLY A 41 -4.60 -4.06 -4.31
N LEU A 42 -5.05 -5.25 -3.95
CA LEU A 42 -6.19 -5.43 -3.05
C LEU A 42 -5.77 -6.15 -1.77
N SER A 43 -6.45 -5.86 -0.67
CA SER A 43 -6.21 -6.53 0.62
C SER A 43 -4.74 -6.40 1.08
N MET A 44 -4.04 -7.51 1.22
CA MET A 44 -2.59 -7.52 1.48
C MET A 44 -1.80 -6.81 0.36
N GLY A 45 -2.22 -6.95 -0.91
CA GLY A 45 -1.64 -6.21 -2.04
C GLY A 45 -1.93 -4.71 -1.99
N GLY A 46 -3.07 -4.30 -1.41
CA GLY A 46 -3.38 -2.90 -1.12
C GLY A 46 -2.41 -2.31 -0.08
N TYR A 47 -2.12 -3.07 0.97
CA TYR A 47 -1.07 -2.72 1.92
C TYR A 47 0.30 -2.60 1.24
N GLY A 48 0.69 -3.59 0.43
CA GLY A 48 1.96 -3.57 -0.31
C GLY A 48 2.05 -2.38 -1.27
N SER A 49 0.95 -2.03 -1.94
CA SER A 49 0.92 -0.86 -2.83
C SER A 49 1.17 0.45 -2.06
N PHE A 50 0.55 0.62 -0.90
CA PHE A 50 0.85 1.75 -0.03
C PHE A 50 2.30 1.76 0.40
N LEU A 51 2.75 0.66 1.01
CA LEU A 51 4.09 0.55 1.57
C LEU A 51 5.15 0.89 0.53
N TYR A 52 5.09 0.25 -0.63
CA TYR A 52 6.04 0.46 -1.71
C TYR A 52 6.02 1.88 -2.28
N SER A 53 4.84 2.50 -2.35
CA SER A 53 4.74 3.90 -2.77
C SER A 53 5.34 4.88 -1.75
N LEU A 54 5.39 4.51 -0.47
CA LEU A 54 5.96 5.32 0.61
C LEU A 54 7.45 5.09 0.79
N HIS A 55 7.93 3.85 0.63
CA HIS A 55 9.35 3.53 0.69
C HIS A 55 10.11 3.99 -0.56
N HIS A 56 9.46 3.92 -1.73
CA HIS A 56 10.06 4.25 -3.03
C HIS A 56 9.24 5.33 -3.77
N PRO A 57 9.12 6.55 -3.20
CA PRO A 57 8.24 7.59 -3.73
C PRO A 57 8.63 8.08 -5.13
N ASP A 58 9.85 7.83 -5.56
CA ASP A 58 10.35 8.20 -6.88
C ASP A 58 10.13 7.12 -7.93
N MET A 59 9.53 5.99 -7.57
CA MET A 59 9.28 4.89 -8.50
C MET A 59 7.91 4.95 -9.17
N PHE A 60 6.91 5.63 -8.57
CA PHE A 60 5.51 5.56 -9.02
C PHE A 60 4.89 6.95 -9.16
N CYS A 61 4.10 7.16 -10.21
CA CYS A 61 3.26 8.37 -10.35
C CYS A 61 1.87 8.20 -9.75
N ALA A 62 1.40 6.96 -9.58
CA ALA A 62 0.09 6.65 -9.01
C ALA A 62 0.13 5.42 -8.11
N CYS A 63 -0.68 5.44 -7.05
CA CYS A 63 -0.92 4.33 -6.15
C CYS A 63 -2.42 4.15 -5.93
N ALA A 64 -2.94 2.93 -6.17
CA ALA A 64 -4.36 2.65 -6.08
C ALA A 64 -4.65 1.39 -5.22
N PRO A 65 -4.57 1.49 -3.89
CA PRO A 65 -4.90 0.41 -2.98
C PRO A 65 -6.41 0.21 -2.86
N LEU A 66 -6.85 -1.04 -2.89
CA LEU A 66 -8.22 -1.48 -2.66
C LEU A 66 -8.30 -2.28 -1.37
N SER A 67 -9.22 -1.96 -0.47
CA SER A 67 -9.40 -2.70 0.80
C SER A 67 -8.06 -3.00 1.47
N ALA A 68 -7.20 -2.01 1.61
CA ALA A 68 -5.82 -2.22 2.04
C ALA A 68 -5.75 -2.79 3.47
N ALA A 69 -4.94 -3.82 3.67
CA ALA A 69 -4.72 -4.45 4.98
C ALA A 69 -3.82 -3.58 5.87
N VAL A 70 -4.28 -2.38 6.19
CA VAL A 70 -3.63 -1.42 7.07
C VAL A 70 -4.16 -1.58 8.49
N PHE A 71 -3.28 -1.65 9.46
CA PHE A 71 -3.62 -1.84 10.86
C PHE A 71 -2.90 -0.83 11.74
N ASP A 72 -3.58 -0.35 12.76
CA ASP A 72 -2.95 0.37 13.86
C ASP A 72 -2.26 -0.60 14.84
N ASP A 73 -1.53 -0.03 15.80
CA ASP A 73 -0.77 -0.82 16.77
C ASP A 73 -1.68 -1.69 17.65
N THR A 74 -2.89 -1.21 17.99
CA THR A 74 -3.86 -1.95 18.82
C THR A 74 -4.34 -3.21 18.10
N VAL A 75 -4.74 -3.05 16.82
CA VAL A 75 -5.17 -4.18 16.00
C VAL A 75 -4.02 -5.15 15.74
N MET A 76 -2.81 -4.64 15.53
CA MET A 76 -1.63 -5.47 15.31
C MET A 76 -1.28 -6.31 16.56
N GLU A 77 -1.29 -5.72 17.74
CA GLU A 77 -1.06 -6.44 19.00
C GLU A 77 -2.13 -7.52 19.26
N ALA A 78 -3.38 -7.21 18.98
CA ALA A 78 -4.46 -8.19 19.10
C ALA A 78 -4.28 -9.37 18.10
N ARG A 79 -3.77 -9.11 16.90
CA ARG A 79 -3.45 -10.15 15.91
C ARG A 79 -2.26 -11.00 16.34
N LYS A 80 -1.18 -10.39 16.84
CA LYS A 80 -0.02 -11.11 17.40
C LYS A 80 -0.45 -12.06 18.52
N ALA A 81 -1.39 -11.65 19.39
CA ALA A 81 -1.85 -12.45 20.52
C ALA A 81 -2.72 -13.64 20.11
N ARG A 82 -3.47 -13.58 19.01
CA ARG A 82 -4.55 -14.54 18.71
C ARG A 82 -4.12 -15.85 18.04
N SER A 83 -3.24 -15.89 17.06
CA SER A 83 -3.01 -17.17 16.38
C SER A 83 -1.80 -17.26 15.45
N HIS A 84 -1.05 -16.20 15.23
CA HIS A 84 0.05 -16.21 14.25
C HIS A 84 1.36 -15.67 14.83
N LYS A 85 1.60 -15.90 16.10
CA LYS A 85 2.79 -15.39 16.81
C LYS A 85 4.08 -15.70 16.05
N ASP A 86 4.24 -16.92 15.55
CA ASP A 86 5.44 -17.32 14.81
C ASP A 86 5.57 -16.59 13.47
N LEU A 87 4.45 -16.38 12.76
CA LEU A 87 4.44 -15.60 11.52
C LEU A 87 4.80 -14.14 11.80
N PHE A 88 4.15 -13.53 12.78
CA PHE A 88 4.42 -12.13 13.14
C PHE A 88 5.84 -11.92 13.64
N ASN A 89 6.38 -12.85 14.43
CA ASN A 89 7.77 -12.79 14.88
C ASN A 89 8.77 -12.89 13.72
N ARG A 90 8.49 -13.71 12.70
CA ARG A 90 9.32 -13.78 11.49
C ARG A 90 9.23 -12.52 10.65
N LEU A 91 8.03 -11.97 10.52
CA LEU A 91 7.78 -10.76 9.73
C LEU A 91 8.37 -9.52 10.38
N PHE A 92 8.08 -9.30 11.66
CA PHE A 92 8.32 -8.02 12.33
C PHE A 92 9.33 -8.11 13.48
N GLY A 93 9.76 -9.32 13.86
CA GLY A 93 10.68 -9.51 14.98
C GLY A 93 10.02 -9.34 16.37
N PRO A 94 10.82 -9.42 17.42
CA PRO A 94 10.34 -9.33 18.80
C PRO A 94 10.06 -7.90 19.28
N GLY A 95 10.59 -6.89 18.58
CA GLY A 95 10.41 -5.47 18.93
C GLY A 95 9.47 -4.74 17.97
N ASP A 96 9.33 -3.44 18.19
CA ASP A 96 8.40 -2.61 17.40
C ASP A 96 9.06 -1.89 16.22
N GLU A 97 10.41 -1.85 16.15
CA GLU A 97 11.11 -1.01 15.17
C GLU A 97 10.85 -1.45 13.74
N HIS A 98 10.94 -2.74 13.46
CA HIS A 98 10.67 -3.26 12.13
C HIS A 98 9.17 -3.11 11.75
N TRP A 99 8.26 -3.23 12.72
CA TRP A 99 6.85 -2.92 12.52
C TRP A 99 6.64 -1.45 12.18
N LYS A 100 7.23 -0.53 12.94
CA LYS A 100 7.09 0.92 12.70
C LYS A 100 7.59 1.34 11.33
N GLN A 101 8.70 0.76 10.87
CA GLN A 101 9.25 1.00 9.53
C GLN A 101 8.31 0.51 8.42
N ASN A 102 7.47 -0.48 8.69
CA ASN A 102 6.55 -1.10 7.73
C ASN A 102 5.07 -0.77 8.02
N ASN A 103 4.78 0.11 8.97
CA ASN A 103 3.42 0.55 9.28
C ASN A 103 3.04 1.78 8.46
N VAL A 104 2.14 1.61 7.51
CA VAL A 104 1.66 2.68 6.62
C VAL A 104 1.16 3.91 7.39
N LEU A 105 0.41 3.71 8.50
CA LEU A 105 -0.11 4.81 9.32
C LEU A 105 1.03 5.59 9.97
N LYS A 106 2.04 4.89 10.48
CA LYS A 106 3.20 5.49 11.13
C LYS A 106 4.04 6.27 10.12
N ILE A 107 4.37 5.66 8.97
CA ILE A 107 5.14 6.30 7.91
C ILE A 107 4.44 7.58 7.45
N LEU A 108 3.13 7.54 7.18
CA LEU A 108 2.35 8.71 6.79
C LEU A 108 2.31 9.78 7.88
N SER A 109 2.17 9.38 9.15
CA SER A 109 2.14 10.32 10.29
C SER A 109 3.47 11.04 10.48
N ASP A 110 4.58 10.34 10.24
CA ASP A 110 5.94 10.89 10.38
C ASP A 110 6.41 11.63 9.13
N TRP A 111 5.70 11.53 8.00
CA TRP A 111 6.13 12.16 6.75
C TRP A 111 6.29 13.66 6.88
N ASP A 112 7.41 14.18 6.40
CA ASP A 112 7.67 15.62 6.39
C ASP A 112 6.70 16.34 5.45
N GLN A 113 5.93 17.27 6.00
CA GLN A 113 4.96 18.08 5.23
C GLN A 113 5.61 18.96 4.15
N ASN A 114 6.90 19.28 4.31
CA ASN A 114 7.64 20.07 3.32
C ASN A 114 8.15 19.23 2.14
N ASN A 115 8.07 17.89 2.26
CA ASN A 115 8.53 16.96 1.25
C ASN A 115 7.51 15.86 0.98
N LEU A 116 6.29 16.25 0.64
CA LEU A 116 5.20 15.31 0.36
C LEU A 116 5.46 14.49 -0.91
N PRO A 117 5.06 13.21 -0.94
CA PRO A 117 5.25 12.36 -2.11
C PRO A 117 4.47 12.90 -3.30
N LYS A 118 5.16 13.03 -4.45
CA LYS A 118 4.53 13.43 -5.73
C LYS A 118 3.87 12.22 -6.40
N ILE A 119 2.94 11.60 -5.70
CA ILE A 119 2.19 10.43 -6.15
C ILE A 119 0.70 10.78 -6.08
N ARG A 120 -0.07 10.36 -7.07
CA ARG A 120 -1.53 10.43 -7.02
C ARG A 120 -2.06 9.18 -6.34
N TYR A 121 -2.92 9.36 -5.35
CA TYR A 121 -3.52 8.25 -4.59
C TYR A 121 -5.01 8.11 -4.89
N TYR A 122 -5.45 6.87 -5.11
CA TYR A 122 -6.85 6.47 -5.19
C TYR A 122 -7.09 5.31 -4.23
N ILE A 123 -7.82 5.55 -3.16
CA ILE A 123 -8.08 4.60 -2.08
C ILE A 123 -9.56 4.19 -2.17
N ASP A 124 -9.83 2.89 -2.14
CA ASP A 124 -11.19 2.38 -2.29
C ASP A 124 -11.41 1.20 -1.33
N CYS A 125 -12.51 1.24 -0.55
CA CYS A 125 -12.84 0.21 0.41
C CYS A 125 -14.37 0.10 0.55
N GLY A 126 -14.88 -1.13 0.74
CA GLY A 126 -16.29 -1.34 1.01
C GLY A 126 -16.69 -0.88 2.42
N ASP A 127 -17.94 -0.45 2.60
CA ASP A 127 -18.48 -0.03 3.90
C ASP A 127 -18.67 -1.20 4.87
N ASP A 128 -18.91 -2.41 4.35
CA ASP A 128 -18.97 -3.67 5.12
C ASP A 128 -17.61 -4.40 5.20
N ASP A 129 -16.52 -3.78 4.72
CA ASP A 129 -15.19 -4.38 4.76
C ASP A 129 -14.56 -4.22 6.15
N GLY A 130 -14.16 -5.33 6.78
CA GLY A 130 -13.48 -5.31 8.07
C GLY A 130 -12.12 -4.57 8.10
N LEU A 131 -11.64 -4.09 6.95
CA LEU A 131 -10.43 -3.27 6.83
C LEU A 131 -10.76 -1.78 6.63
N LEU A 132 -12.03 -1.40 6.65
CA LEU A 132 -12.45 -0.02 6.42
C LEU A 132 -11.81 0.95 7.41
N ASP A 133 -11.77 0.61 8.70
CA ASP A 133 -11.23 1.49 9.74
C ASP A 133 -9.77 1.89 9.47
N GLY A 134 -8.92 0.94 9.07
CA GLY A 134 -7.53 1.24 8.70
C GLY A 134 -7.42 2.15 7.48
N ASN A 135 -8.27 1.94 6.48
CA ASN A 135 -8.32 2.80 5.28
C ASN A 135 -8.87 4.20 5.61
N MET A 136 -9.81 4.33 6.53
CA MET A 136 -10.29 5.63 7.04
C MET A 136 -9.19 6.37 7.81
N GLN A 137 -8.42 5.67 8.64
CA GLN A 137 -7.27 6.27 9.34
C GLN A 137 -6.23 6.81 8.34
N VAL A 138 -5.90 6.07 7.29
CA VAL A 138 -5.04 6.56 6.19
C VAL A 138 -5.62 7.83 5.58
N HIS A 139 -6.91 7.83 5.22
CA HIS A 139 -7.59 9.01 4.68
C HIS A 139 -7.47 10.22 5.60
N GLN A 140 -7.71 10.04 6.91
CA GLN A 140 -7.63 11.12 7.89
C GLN A 140 -6.22 11.70 8.00
N ILE A 141 -5.19 10.84 8.08
CA ILE A 141 -3.78 11.27 8.16
C ILE A 141 -3.39 12.02 6.89
N MET A 142 -3.71 11.47 5.71
CA MET A 142 -3.40 12.12 4.44
C MET A 142 -4.05 13.49 4.30
N ARG A 143 -5.31 13.65 4.77
CA ARG A 143 -5.98 14.96 4.83
C ARG A 143 -5.26 15.94 5.74
N GLN A 144 -4.90 15.50 6.95
CA GLN A 144 -4.18 16.33 7.93
C GLN A 144 -2.82 16.78 7.41
N LYS A 145 -2.13 15.92 6.67
CA LYS A 145 -0.83 16.20 6.05
C LYS A 145 -0.91 16.99 4.73
N GLY A 146 -2.10 17.20 4.18
CA GLY A 146 -2.27 17.87 2.89
C GLY A 146 -1.89 17.00 1.69
N ILE A 147 -1.78 15.68 1.86
CA ILE A 147 -1.52 14.73 0.76
C ILE A 147 -2.80 14.57 -0.07
N ARG A 148 -2.74 14.99 -1.34
CA ARG A 148 -3.89 14.89 -2.25
C ARG A 148 -4.19 13.44 -2.61
N HIS A 149 -5.44 13.04 -2.41
CA HIS A 149 -5.90 11.69 -2.73
C HIS A 149 -7.40 11.67 -3.03
N GLU A 150 -7.84 10.63 -3.71
CA GLU A 150 -9.25 10.27 -3.82
C GLU A 150 -9.55 9.14 -2.83
N PHE A 151 -10.65 9.26 -2.09
CA PHE A 151 -11.12 8.21 -1.19
C PHE A 151 -12.55 7.84 -1.55
N ARG A 152 -12.80 6.56 -1.76
CA ARG A 152 -14.12 6.01 -2.10
C ARG A 152 -14.52 4.96 -1.08
N VAL A 153 -15.73 5.12 -0.57
CA VAL A 153 -16.42 4.08 0.22
C VAL A 153 -17.72 3.77 -0.52
N ARG A 154 -17.97 2.49 -0.78
CA ARG A 154 -19.14 2.02 -1.51
C ARG A 154 -19.72 0.80 -0.81
N ASP A 155 -20.98 0.50 -1.08
CA ASP A 155 -21.67 -0.71 -0.62
C ASP A 155 -20.88 -1.96 -0.99
N GLY A 156 -20.62 -2.81 0.01
CA GLY A 156 -19.96 -4.10 -0.12
C GLY A 156 -18.81 -4.36 0.84
N GLY A 157 -18.40 -5.61 0.91
CA GLY A 157 -17.39 -6.11 1.84
C GLY A 157 -16.13 -6.61 1.17
N HIS A 158 -15.29 -7.31 1.93
CA HIS A 158 -14.00 -7.87 1.51
C HIS A 158 -14.17 -9.03 0.53
N SER A 159 -14.49 -8.75 -0.73
CA SER A 159 -14.85 -9.77 -1.70
C SER A 159 -14.43 -9.46 -3.13
N TRP A 160 -14.28 -10.51 -3.93
CA TRP A 160 -14.01 -10.39 -5.36
C TRP A 160 -15.11 -9.65 -6.12
N THR A 161 -16.36 -9.75 -5.68
CA THR A 161 -17.47 -9.00 -6.27
C THR A 161 -17.22 -7.50 -6.14
N TYR A 162 -16.88 -7.05 -4.95
CA TYR A 162 -16.53 -5.66 -4.71
C TYR A 162 -15.34 -5.19 -5.57
N TRP A 163 -14.23 -5.92 -5.53
CA TRP A 163 -13.01 -5.51 -6.25
C TRP A 163 -13.17 -5.50 -7.77
N ARG A 164 -13.96 -6.41 -8.33
CA ARG A 164 -14.27 -6.40 -9.77
C ARG A 164 -15.05 -5.15 -10.18
N THR A 165 -15.96 -4.66 -9.35
CA THR A 165 -16.71 -3.44 -9.62
C THR A 165 -15.85 -2.18 -9.42
N ALA A 166 -14.88 -2.20 -8.51
CA ALA A 166 -13.94 -1.09 -8.28
C ALA A 166 -12.84 -0.98 -9.36
N LEU A 167 -12.41 -2.10 -9.94
CA LEU A 167 -11.29 -2.15 -10.88
C LEU A 167 -11.39 -1.19 -12.08
N PRO A 168 -12.54 -1.02 -12.76
CA PRO A 168 -12.65 -0.05 -13.85
C PRO A 168 -12.30 1.39 -13.44
N GLU A 169 -12.66 1.80 -12.23
CA GLU A 169 -12.34 3.14 -11.72
C GLU A 169 -10.84 3.28 -11.39
N VAL A 170 -10.21 2.23 -10.88
CA VAL A 170 -8.76 2.18 -10.70
C VAL A 170 -8.04 2.34 -12.02
N LEU A 171 -8.43 1.57 -13.05
CA LEU A 171 -7.81 1.64 -14.38
C LEU A 171 -8.01 3.01 -15.02
N LYS A 172 -9.19 3.61 -14.87
CA LYS A 172 -9.47 4.97 -15.33
C LYS A 172 -8.58 6.00 -14.62
N PHE A 173 -8.47 5.90 -13.29
CA PHE A 173 -7.61 6.79 -12.50
C PHE A 173 -6.14 6.70 -12.94
N VAL A 174 -5.62 5.49 -13.10
CA VAL A 174 -4.24 5.25 -13.53
C VAL A 174 -4.01 5.78 -14.94
N SER A 175 -4.90 5.47 -15.90
CA SER A 175 -4.77 5.95 -17.27
C SER A 175 -4.79 7.48 -17.38
N GLN A 176 -5.65 8.14 -16.61
CA GLN A 176 -5.69 9.61 -16.53
C GLN A 176 -4.44 10.20 -15.89
N THR A 177 -3.75 9.46 -15.04
CA THR A 177 -2.49 9.91 -14.46
C THR A 177 -1.37 9.85 -15.48
N PHE A 178 -1.26 8.78 -16.25
CA PHE A 178 -0.29 8.65 -17.34
C PHE A 178 -0.45 9.70 -18.45
N CYS A 179 -1.68 10.15 -18.71
CA CYS A 179 -1.95 11.17 -19.72
C CYS A 179 -1.66 12.62 -19.25
N ARG A 180 -1.37 12.84 -17.98
CA ARG A 180 -1.14 14.18 -17.41
C ARG A 180 0.34 14.48 -17.14
N SER A 181 1.19 13.53 -17.39
CA SER A 181 2.65 13.65 -17.22
C SER A 181 3.35 14.11 -18.50
#